data_b1250cedb58031d14961deb581055b18
#
_entry.id   b1250cedb58031d14961deb581055b18
#
_cell.length_a   1.000
_cell.length_b   1.000
_cell.length_c   1.000
_cell.angle_alpha   90.00
_cell.angle_beta   90.00
_cell.angle_gamma   90.00
#
_symmetry.space_group_name_H-M   'P 1'
#
loop_
_entity.id
_entity.type
_entity.pdbx_description
1 polymer ?
#
loop_
_entity_poly.entity_id
_entity_poly.type
_entity_poly.pdbx_seq_one_letter_code
_entity_poly.pdbx_strand_id
1 'polypeptide(L)'
;MKPIMLIVRPSGRAKDDVETCRRAEWQAEVLSPIEIETDKASLKRLPEMYARADAVFWVSPTAVETAVPYLNLSDGIKMHISVGQGSRRALERCLGRTVIAPDDGNDSEAVLRLPVWNSLPEGARVLFVRGHGGRDFLMNALQEKGFRTEVAEVYFRRHKPLNFQNFQTENIAAAYITSAELVQSLFAQVPPQFSRFFKSLLYFTHHPRIAEALKREGVCSVETVPTLEAALSHSSISVSDGMVFPGTSN
;
A
#
# COMPACT_ATOMS: atom_id res chain seq x y z
N MET A 1 -7.69 -18.50 23.54
CA MET A 1 -6.52 -17.70 23.10
C MET A 1 -7.00 -16.58 22.22
N LYS A 2 -6.30 -15.42 22.16
CA LYS A 2 -6.70 -14.33 21.26
C LYS A 2 -6.49 -14.74 19.80
N PRO A 3 -7.41 -14.38 18.88
CA PRO A 3 -7.24 -14.67 17.45
C PRO A 3 -6.07 -13.87 16.87
N ILE A 4 -5.41 -14.43 15.86
CA ILE A 4 -4.28 -13.81 15.18
C ILE A 4 -4.74 -13.31 13.80
N MET A 5 -4.46 -12.02 13.51
CA MET A 5 -4.53 -11.46 12.17
C MET A 5 -3.15 -11.53 11.53
N LEU A 6 -3.04 -12.22 10.41
CA LEU A 6 -1.82 -12.24 9.60
C LEU A 6 -1.74 -10.95 8.78
N ILE A 7 -0.80 -10.09 9.10
CA ILE A 7 -0.59 -8.81 8.39
C ILE A 7 0.45 -9.02 7.30
N VAL A 8 0.01 -9.03 6.04
CA VAL A 8 0.91 -9.18 4.88
C VAL A 8 1.24 -7.81 4.32
N ARG A 9 2.40 -7.29 4.74
CA ARG A 9 2.82 -5.92 4.47
C ARG A 9 4.33 -5.75 4.67
N PRO A 10 5.01 -4.76 4.02
CA PRO A 10 6.39 -4.41 4.37
C PRO A 10 6.51 -4.12 5.87
N SER A 11 7.53 -4.71 6.55
CA SER A 11 7.65 -4.69 8.01
C SER A 11 7.67 -3.26 8.59
N GLY A 12 8.39 -2.34 7.92
CA GLY A 12 8.43 -0.93 8.31
C GLY A 12 7.08 -0.20 8.22
N ARG A 13 6.05 -0.83 7.66
CA ARG A 13 4.69 -0.29 7.46
C ARG A 13 3.63 -0.99 8.31
N ALA A 14 3.99 -2.07 8.98
CA ALA A 14 3.03 -2.89 9.73
C ALA A 14 2.76 -2.36 11.14
N LYS A 15 3.52 -1.38 11.64
CA LYS A 15 3.42 -0.91 13.03
C LYS A 15 2.02 -0.44 13.42
N ASP A 16 1.40 0.38 12.58
CA ASP A 16 0.05 0.90 12.86
C ASP A 16 -1.01 -0.21 12.79
N ASP A 17 -0.83 -1.17 11.86
CA ASP A 17 -1.74 -2.31 11.74
C ASP A 17 -1.64 -3.24 12.97
N VAL A 18 -0.42 -3.50 13.46
CA VAL A 18 -0.18 -4.27 14.70
C VAL A 18 -0.83 -3.59 15.90
N GLU A 19 -0.68 -2.26 16.02
CA GLU A 19 -1.32 -1.51 17.10
C GLU A 19 -2.84 -1.50 16.98
N THR A 20 -3.39 -1.45 15.76
CA THR A 20 -4.83 -1.57 15.51
C THR A 20 -5.36 -2.94 15.94
N CYS A 21 -4.65 -4.03 15.60
CA CYS A 21 -4.99 -5.37 16.09
C CYS A 21 -4.98 -5.42 17.62
N ARG A 22 -3.93 -4.90 18.25
CA ARG A 22 -3.80 -4.88 19.72
C ARG A 22 -4.97 -4.16 20.39
N ARG A 23 -5.39 -3.00 19.86
CA ARG A 23 -6.54 -2.25 20.39
C ARG A 23 -7.86 -2.99 20.26
N ALA A 24 -8.00 -3.81 19.23
CA ALA A 24 -9.17 -4.66 18.99
C ALA A 24 -9.08 -6.02 19.71
N GLU A 25 -8.12 -6.19 20.63
CA GLU A 25 -7.86 -7.44 21.37
C GLU A 25 -7.42 -8.64 20.51
N TRP A 26 -6.89 -8.38 19.32
CA TRP A 26 -6.26 -9.35 18.44
C TRP A 26 -4.75 -9.39 18.62
N GLN A 27 -4.15 -10.54 18.34
CA GLN A 27 -2.73 -10.63 18.06
C GLN A 27 -2.48 -10.35 16.58
N ALA A 28 -1.26 -9.91 16.25
CA ALA A 28 -0.85 -9.73 14.87
C ALA A 28 0.44 -10.48 14.61
N GLU A 29 0.50 -11.22 13.51
CA GLU A 29 1.72 -11.80 12.96
C GLU A 29 2.03 -11.13 11.62
N VAL A 30 3.26 -10.67 11.43
CA VAL A 30 3.63 -9.90 10.24
C VAL A 30 4.44 -10.78 9.28
N LEU A 31 3.90 -11.01 8.09
CA LEU A 31 4.64 -11.56 6.96
C LEU A 31 5.01 -10.44 5.99
N SER A 32 6.30 -10.26 5.77
CA SER A 32 6.84 -9.18 4.92
C SER A 32 7.60 -9.76 3.74
N PRO A 33 6.92 -10.18 2.67
CA PRO A 33 7.58 -10.72 1.47
C PRO A 33 8.27 -9.64 0.63
N ILE A 34 8.01 -8.35 0.93
CA ILE A 34 8.61 -7.19 0.27
C ILE A 34 9.04 -6.20 1.34
N GLU A 35 10.24 -5.66 1.21
CA GLU A 35 10.72 -4.54 2.01
C GLU A 35 10.88 -3.27 1.18
N ILE A 36 10.72 -2.13 1.86
CA ILE A 36 10.94 -0.80 1.29
C ILE A 36 12.35 -0.36 1.67
N GLU A 37 13.21 -0.22 0.67
CA GLU A 37 14.56 0.30 0.81
C GLU A 37 14.63 1.72 0.24
N THR A 38 15.07 2.69 1.03
CA THR A 38 15.15 4.09 0.57
C THR A 38 16.29 4.30 -0.41
N ASP A 39 16.05 5.03 -1.49
CA ASP A 39 17.10 5.52 -2.38
C ASP A 39 17.70 6.83 -1.84
N LYS A 40 18.77 6.69 -1.06
CA LYS A 40 19.46 7.83 -0.43
C LYS A 40 20.01 8.83 -1.45
N ALA A 41 20.45 8.35 -2.63
CA ALA A 41 20.99 9.22 -3.66
C ALA A 41 19.90 10.10 -4.29
N SER A 42 18.75 9.53 -4.56
CA SER A 42 17.57 10.25 -5.06
C SER A 42 17.04 11.23 -4.00
N LEU A 43 16.94 10.78 -2.75
CA LEU A 43 16.49 11.64 -1.64
C LEU A 43 17.40 12.86 -1.40
N LYS A 44 18.70 12.74 -1.63
CA LYS A 44 19.65 13.87 -1.53
C LYS A 44 19.37 14.96 -2.59
N ARG A 45 18.92 14.58 -3.78
CA ARG A 45 18.60 15.51 -4.88
C ARG A 45 17.16 16.04 -4.81
N LEU A 46 16.30 15.37 -4.06
CA LEU A 46 14.87 15.67 -4.00
C LEU A 46 14.55 17.11 -3.59
N PRO A 47 15.22 17.76 -2.60
CA PRO A 47 14.93 19.14 -2.24
C PRO A 47 15.09 20.13 -3.40
N GLU A 48 16.14 19.96 -4.22
CA GLU A 48 16.38 20.80 -5.38
C GLU A 48 15.32 20.58 -6.47
N MET A 49 14.96 19.32 -6.76
CA MET A 49 13.89 18.98 -7.70
C MET A 49 12.55 19.54 -7.21
N TYR A 50 12.27 19.40 -5.93
CA TYR A 50 11.06 19.94 -5.29
C TYR A 50 11.02 21.48 -5.38
N ALA A 51 12.12 22.18 -5.12
CA ALA A 51 12.17 23.64 -5.13
C ALA A 51 11.75 24.22 -6.49
N ARG A 52 12.14 23.60 -7.60
CA ARG A 52 11.88 24.08 -8.97
C ARG A 52 10.55 23.56 -9.57
N ALA A 53 9.83 22.66 -8.89
CA ALA A 53 8.56 22.15 -9.36
C ALA A 53 7.42 23.13 -9.11
N ASP A 54 6.50 23.27 -10.08
CA ASP A 54 5.25 24.02 -9.94
C ASP A 54 4.15 23.14 -9.30
N ALA A 55 4.17 21.84 -9.63
CA ALA A 55 3.29 20.85 -9.03
C ALA A 55 4.05 19.58 -8.66
N VAL A 56 3.59 18.87 -7.63
CA VAL A 56 4.17 17.60 -7.17
C VAL A 56 3.10 16.51 -7.14
N PHE A 57 3.33 15.45 -7.88
CA PHE A 57 2.47 14.27 -7.93
C PHE A 57 3.03 13.14 -7.07
N TRP A 58 2.25 12.71 -6.09
CA TRP A 58 2.59 11.68 -5.11
C TRP A 58 1.95 10.34 -5.47
N VAL A 59 2.74 9.41 -5.94
CA VAL A 59 2.27 8.16 -6.54
C VAL A 59 1.80 7.12 -5.52
N SER A 60 2.18 7.26 -4.26
CA SER A 60 1.79 6.30 -3.20
C SER A 60 1.97 6.87 -1.80
N PRO A 61 1.29 6.33 -0.76
CA PRO A 61 1.59 6.67 0.63
C PRO A 61 3.07 6.43 0.98
N THR A 62 3.67 5.37 0.43
CA THR A 62 5.11 5.07 0.62
C THR A 62 6.00 6.19 0.10
N ALA A 63 5.67 6.76 -1.07
CA ALA A 63 6.43 7.88 -1.62
C ALA A 63 6.35 9.11 -0.69
N VAL A 64 5.17 9.41 -0.15
CA VAL A 64 4.96 10.50 0.81
C VAL A 64 5.83 10.30 2.06
N GLU A 65 5.68 9.16 2.73
CA GLU A 65 6.36 8.89 4.00
C GLU A 65 7.87 8.77 3.85
N THR A 66 8.36 8.33 2.68
CA THR A 66 9.79 8.24 2.40
C THR A 66 10.39 9.62 2.08
N ALA A 67 9.68 10.45 1.33
CA ALA A 67 10.24 11.71 0.80
C ALA A 67 10.02 12.92 1.70
N VAL A 68 8.86 13.02 2.37
CA VAL A 68 8.50 14.19 3.20
C VAL A 68 9.53 14.57 4.26
N PRO A 69 10.19 13.62 4.98
CA PRO A 69 11.24 13.97 5.95
C PRO A 69 12.44 14.72 5.36
N TYR A 70 12.61 14.72 4.05
CA TYR A 70 13.70 15.40 3.34
C TYR A 70 13.28 16.73 2.71
N LEU A 71 12.03 17.15 2.87
CA LEU A 71 11.46 18.34 2.23
C LEU A 71 11.03 19.37 3.25
N ASN A 72 11.24 20.64 2.91
CA ASN A 72 10.53 21.73 3.55
C ASN A 72 9.20 21.97 2.82
N LEU A 73 8.09 21.57 3.44
CA LEU A 73 6.75 21.72 2.87
C LEU A 73 6.09 23.07 3.17
N SER A 74 6.79 23.99 3.83
CA SER A 74 6.25 25.30 4.24
C SER A 74 6.05 26.26 3.07
N ASP A 75 6.57 25.93 1.88
CA ASP A 75 6.38 26.72 0.65
C ASP A 75 4.94 26.62 0.15
N GLY A 76 4.07 27.47 0.69
CA GLY A 76 2.61 27.44 0.55
C GLY A 76 2.03 27.53 -0.88
N ILE A 77 2.87 27.66 -1.89
CA ILE A 77 2.45 27.95 -3.28
C ILE A 77 2.36 26.68 -4.14
N LYS A 78 3.06 25.61 -3.76
CA LYS A 78 3.13 24.40 -4.60
C LYS A 78 1.83 23.60 -4.57
N MET A 79 1.46 23.13 -5.74
CA MET A 79 0.30 22.30 -5.94
C MET A 79 0.65 20.83 -5.65
N HIS A 80 -0.02 20.24 -4.67
CA HIS A 80 0.17 18.83 -4.32
C HIS A 80 -0.99 17.98 -4.82
N ILE A 81 -0.67 16.98 -5.63
CA ILE A 81 -1.62 16.06 -6.25
C ILE A 81 -1.26 14.66 -5.80
N SER A 82 -2.22 13.86 -5.44
CA SER A 82 -2.02 12.45 -5.05
C SER A 82 -2.81 11.50 -5.92
N VAL A 83 -2.32 10.27 -6.05
CA VAL A 83 -2.96 9.24 -6.86
C VAL A 83 -4.34 8.83 -6.33
N GLY A 84 -4.58 9.01 -5.04
CA GLY A 84 -5.85 8.63 -4.41
C GLY A 84 -5.86 8.89 -2.91
N GLN A 85 -6.92 8.47 -2.25
CA GLN A 85 -7.26 8.85 -0.87
C GLN A 85 -6.21 8.42 0.17
N GLY A 86 -5.51 7.30 -0.02
CA GLY A 86 -4.45 6.86 0.89
C GLY A 86 -3.26 7.83 0.92
N SER A 87 -2.78 8.23 -0.26
CA SER A 87 -1.69 9.20 -0.41
C SER A 87 -2.13 10.60 0.01
N ARG A 88 -3.38 10.98 -0.30
CA ARG A 88 -3.99 12.24 0.14
C ARG A 88 -3.91 12.37 1.65
N ARG A 89 -4.50 11.42 2.40
CA ARG A 89 -4.49 11.43 3.88
C ARG A 89 -3.09 11.45 4.48
N ALA A 90 -2.15 10.70 3.89
CA ALA A 90 -0.76 10.70 4.35
C ALA A 90 -0.12 12.09 4.20
N LEU A 91 -0.37 12.76 3.07
CA LEU A 91 0.22 14.07 2.78
C LEU A 91 -0.47 15.21 3.55
N GLU A 92 -1.80 15.18 3.70
CA GLU A 92 -2.57 16.16 4.46
C GLU A 92 -2.13 16.25 5.93
N ARG A 93 -1.79 15.09 6.54
CA ARG A 93 -1.22 15.04 7.89
C ARG A 93 0.11 15.80 8.01
N CYS A 94 0.89 15.85 6.93
CA CYS A 94 2.19 16.54 6.91
C CYS A 94 2.05 18.02 6.54
N LEU A 95 1.10 18.35 5.66
CA LEU A 95 0.90 19.70 5.13
C LEU A 95 -0.05 20.57 5.97
N GLY A 96 -0.94 19.94 6.76
CA GLY A 96 -2.00 20.64 7.48
C GLY A 96 -3.03 21.31 6.56
N ARG A 97 -3.09 20.94 5.28
CA ARG A 97 -4.00 21.50 4.26
C ARG A 97 -4.48 20.43 3.30
N THR A 98 -5.59 20.72 2.59
CA THR A 98 -6.18 19.82 1.60
C THR A 98 -5.23 19.54 0.42
N VAL A 99 -5.17 18.29 0.01
CA VAL A 99 -4.42 17.79 -1.14
C VAL A 99 -5.37 17.38 -2.25
N ILE A 100 -5.02 17.68 -3.48
CA ILE A 100 -5.81 17.33 -4.65
C ILE A 100 -5.67 15.82 -4.93
N ALA A 101 -6.81 15.16 -5.06
CA ALA A 101 -6.89 13.74 -5.42
C ALA A 101 -8.16 13.48 -6.22
N PRO A 102 -8.22 12.42 -7.04
CA PRO A 102 -9.46 12.00 -7.64
C PRO A 102 -10.48 11.59 -6.59
N ASP A 103 -11.73 11.97 -6.77
CA ASP A 103 -12.85 11.48 -5.97
C ASP A 103 -13.23 10.05 -6.41
N ASP A 104 -13.14 9.78 -7.71
CA ASP A 104 -13.40 8.49 -8.33
C ASP A 104 -12.09 7.86 -8.86
N GLY A 105 -11.74 6.70 -8.32
CA GLY A 105 -10.55 5.94 -8.72
C GLY A 105 -9.31 6.28 -7.90
N ASN A 106 -8.32 5.40 -8.04
CA ASN A 106 -7.01 5.50 -7.38
C ASN A 106 -5.91 5.10 -8.37
N ASP A 107 -5.98 5.62 -9.59
CA ASP A 107 -5.07 5.29 -10.68
C ASP A 107 -4.66 6.54 -11.49
N SER A 108 -3.73 6.34 -12.39
CA SER A 108 -3.18 7.41 -13.22
C SER A 108 -4.22 7.99 -14.19
N GLU A 109 -5.17 7.19 -14.61
CA GLU A 109 -6.25 7.56 -15.52
C GLU A 109 -7.24 8.53 -14.83
N ALA A 110 -7.58 8.28 -13.57
CA ALA A 110 -8.39 9.19 -12.75
C ALA A 110 -7.67 10.51 -12.49
N VAL A 111 -6.37 10.46 -12.17
CA VAL A 111 -5.54 11.66 -11.96
C VAL A 111 -5.46 12.50 -13.24
N LEU A 112 -5.33 11.87 -14.41
CA LEU A 112 -5.23 12.60 -15.69
C LEU A 112 -6.51 13.40 -16.01
N ARG A 113 -7.68 12.98 -15.50
CA ARG A 113 -8.96 13.67 -15.67
C ARG A 113 -9.17 14.86 -14.72
N LEU A 114 -8.29 15.05 -13.74
CA LEU A 114 -8.42 16.15 -12.79
C LEU A 114 -8.36 17.51 -13.49
N PRO A 115 -9.25 18.47 -13.15
CA PRO A 115 -9.26 19.81 -13.74
C PRO A 115 -8.03 20.65 -13.38
N VAL A 116 -7.29 20.24 -12.35
CA VAL A 116 -6.09 20.92 -11.87
C VAL A 116 -5.04 21.15 -12.96
N TRP A 117 -4.95 20.26 -13.95
CA TRP A 117 -4.00 20.42 -15.05
C TRP A 117 -4.27 21.64 -15.91
N ASN A 118 -5.54 22.11 -15.97
CA ASN A 118 -5.91 23.30 -16.72
C ASN A 118 -5.57 24.61 -15.98
N SER A 119 -5.27 24.55 -14.69
CA SER A 119 -4.88 25.72 -13.88
C SER A 119 -3.36 25.94 -13.81
N LEU A 120 -2.57 24.98 -14.28
CA LEU A 120 -1.13 25.13 -14.39
C LEU A 120 -0.74 25.89 -15.67
N PRO A 121 0.29 26.74 -15.63
CA PRO A 121 0.78 27.42 -16.83
C PRO A 121 1.36 26.43 -17.83
N GLU A 122 1.38 26.83 -19.11
CA GLU A 122 2.05 26.07 -20.15
C GLU A 122 3.54 25.87 -19.81
N GLY A 123 4.04 24.65 -20.03
CA GLY A 123 5.41 24.28 -19.70
C GLY A 123 5.71 24.15 -18.21
N ALA A 124 4.68 24.16 -17.34
CA ALA A 124 4.85 23.94 -15.90
C ALA A 124 5.60 22.63 -15.62
N ARG A 125 6.40 22.64 -14.57
CA ARG A 125 7.19 21.50 -14.11
C ARG A 125 6.41 20.66 -13.11
N VAL A 126 6.18 19.40 -13.47
CA VAL A 126 5.50 18.43 -12.61
C VAL A 126 6.50 17.39 -12.11
N LEU A 127 6.76 17.40 -10.82
CA LEU A 127 7.62 16.42 -10.15
C LEU A 127 6.81 15.20 -9.75
N PHE A 128 7.22 14.03 -10.22
CA PHE A 128 6.68 12.73 -9.82
C PHE A 128 7.51 12.16 -8.69
N VAL A 129 6.93 11.98 -7.49
CA VAL A 129 7.59 11.30 -6.37
C VAL A 129 7.04 9.90 -6.25
N ARG A 130 7.89 8.89 -6.54
CA ARG A 130 7.48 7.48 -6.65
C ARG A 130 8.54 6.49 -6.17
N GLY A 131 8.19 5.20 -6.13
CA GLY A 131 9.16 4.10 -6.07
C GLY A 131 9.70 3.74 -7.44
N HIS A 132 10.86 3.07 -7.47
CA HIS A 132 11.44 2.54 -8.71
C HIS A 132 10.48 1.61 -9.44
N GLY A 133 10.48 1.66 -10.78
CA GLY A 133 9.69 0.80 -11.66
C GLY A 133 8.20 1.16 -11.73
N GLY A 134 7.82 2.39 -11.44
CA GLY A 134 6.44 2.88 -11.60
C GLY A 134 6.04 3.01 -13.08
N ARG A 135 4.71 3.02 -13.35
CA ARG A 135 4.17 3.24 -14.70
C ARG A 135 4.40 4.67 -15.18
N ASP A 136 4.71 4.84 -16.46
CA ASP A 136 4.98 6.16 -17.06
C ASP A 136 3.76 6.76 -17.78
N PHE A 137 2.60 6.09 -17.73
CA PHE A 137 1.38 6.52 -18.42
C PHE A 137 1.02 7.98 -18.17
N LEU A 138 0.87 8.39 -16.91
CA LEU A 138 0.49 9.76 -16.57
C LEU A 138 1.59 10.76 -16.95
N MET A 139 2.85 10.39 -16.78
CA MET A 139 3.99 11.21 -17.15
C MET A 139 3.99 11.51 -18.65
N ASN A 140 3.84 10.49 -19.47
CA ASN A 140 3.80 10.63 -20.93
C ASN A 140 2.60 11.47 -21.37
N ALA A 141 1.40 11.21 -20.81
CA ALA A 141 0.20 11.98 -21.12
C ALA A 141 0.31 13.46 -20.74
N LEU A 142 1.02 13.79 -19.65
CA LEU A 142 1.27 15.19 -19.27
C LEU A 142 2.32 15.84 -20.16
N GLN A 143 3.33 15.10 -20.61
CA GLN A 143 4.29 15.61 -21.62
C GLN A 143 3.61 15.94 -22.94
N GLU A 144 2.69 15.09 -23.41
CA GLU A 144 1.87 15.34 -24.60
C GLU A 144 0.98 16.60 -24.45
N LYS A 145 0.60 16.96 -23.21
CA LYS A 145 -0.11 18.20 -22.88
C LYS A 145 0.81 19.43 -22.73
N GLY A 146 2.13 19.29 -22.98
CA GLY A 146 3.09 20.39 -22.93
C GLY A 146 3.73 20.63 -21.57
N PHE A 147 3.49 19.78 -20.54
CA PHE A 147 4.15 19.89 -19.24
C PHE A 147 5.59 19.35 -19.29
N ARG A 148 6.47 19.89 -18.46
CA ARG A 148 7.79 19.35 -18.20
C ARG A 148 7.73 18.41 -17.01
N THR A 149 8.03 17.15 -17.21
CA THR A 149 7.97 16.15 -16.14
C THR A 149 9.36 15.79 -15.64
N GLU A 150 9.48 15.58 -14.35
CA GLU A 150 10.67 15.14 -13.66
C GLU A 150 10.32 14.03 -12.67
N VAL A 151 11.20 13.05 -12.45
CA VAL A 151 10.92 11.89 -11.61
C VAL A 151 11.95 11.78 -10.49
N ALA A 152 11.47 11.71 -9.24
CA ALA A 152 12.23 11.32 -8.07
C ALA A 152 11.80 9.92 -7.64
N GLU A 153 12.63 8.92 -7.93
CA GLU A 153 12.43 7.55 -7.47
C GLU A 153 13.08 7.38 -6.10
N VAL A 154 12.29 7.45 -5.04
CA VAL A 154 12.77 7.63 -3.67
C VAL A 154 12.90 6.33 -2.87
N TYR A 155 12.41 5.20 -3.40
CA TYR A 155 12.53 3.90 -2.76
C TYR A 155 12.48 2.74 -3.75
N PHE A 156 13.12 1.63 -3.36
CA PHE A 156 13.01 0.33 -4.02
C PHE A 156 12.02 -0.57 -3.27
N ARG A 157 11.36 -1.47 -4.00
CA ARG A 157 10.69 -2.65 -3.46
C ARG A 157 11.63 -3.84 -3.61
N ARG A 158 12.08 -4.38 -2.48
CA ARG A 158 12.98 -5.55 -2.46
C ARG A 158 12.20 -6.77 -2.02
N HIS A 159 12.20 -7.81 -2.84
CA HIS A 159 11.71 -9.11 -2.41
C HIS A 159 12.56 -9.63 -1.25
N LYS A 160 11.91 -10.12 -0.22
CA LYS A 160 12.54 -10.66 0.97
C LYS A 160 12.12 -12.12 1.16
N PRO A 161 13.08 -13.04 1.38
CA PRO A 161 12.76 -14.41 1.73
C PRO A 161 11.94 -14.47 3.02
N LEU A 162 10.82 -15.21 2.98
CA LEU A 162 10.03 -15.53 4.15
C LEU A 162 10.60 -16.77 4.84
N ASN A 163 10.66 -16.76 6.18
CA ASN A 163 11.07 -17.92 6.96
C ASN A 163 9.85 -18.62 7.56
N PHE A 164 9.59 -19.84 7.12
CA PHE A 164 8.49 -20.68 7.58
C PHE A 164 8.92 -21.78 8.57
N GLN A 165 10.18 -21.83 9.02
CA GLN A 165 10.68 -22.91 9.89
C GLN A 165 9.89 -23.05 11.19
N ASN A 166 9.51 -21.93 11.80
CA ASN A 166 8.75 -21.92 13.05
C ASN A 166 7.34 -21.30 12.86
N PHE A 167 6.86 -21.27 11.61
CA PHE A 167 5.54 -20.73 11.32
C PHE A 167 4.47 -21.67 11.86
N GLN A 168 3.62 -21.13 12.73
CA GLN A 168 2.50 -21.86 13.34
C GLN A 168 1.21 -21.35 12.73
N THR A 169 0.29 -22.26 12.44
CA THR A 169 -1.01 -21.92 11.84
C THR A 169 -2.13 -21.80 12.88
N GLU A 170 -1.85 -22.22 14.12
CA GLU A 170 -2.80 -22.22 15.21
C GLU A 170 -3.22 -20.78 15.56
N ASN A 171 -4.51 -20.59 15.72
CA ASN A 171 -5.17 -19.33 16.05
C ASN A 171 -5.06 -18.22 14.98
N ILE A 172 -4.43 -18.46 13.81
CA ILE A 172 -4.53 -17.52 12.70
C ILE A 172 -5.96 -17.60 12.14
N ALA A 173 -6.75 -16.57 12.41
CA ALA A 173 -8.16 -16.52 12.03
C ALA A 173 -8.39 -15.90 10.66
N ALA A 174 -7.55 -14.93 10.29
CA ALA A 174 -7.64 -14.22 9.00
C ALA A 174 -6.32 -13.58 8.60
N ALA A 175 -6.25 -13.08 7.37
CA ALA A 175 -5.13 -12.30 6.86
C ALA A 175 -5.61 -10.96 6.30
N TYR A 176 -4.81 -9.91 6.47
CA TYR A 176 -4.99 -8.60 5.84
C TYR A 176 -3.84 -8.31 4.89
N ILE A 177 -4.16 -8.06 3.61
CA ILE A 177 -3.16 -7.85 2.56
C ILE A 177 -3.49 -6.61 1.73
N THR A 178 -2.47 -5.80 1.42
CA THR A 178 -2.66 -4.42 0.95
C THR A 178 -2.23 -4.15 -0.49
N SER A 179 -1.69 -5.14 -1.23
CA SER A 179 -1.39 -4.99 -2.65
C SER A 179 -1.34 -6.32 -3.39
N ALA A 180 -1.62 -6.29 -4.70
CA ALA A 180 -1.51 -7.47 -5.57
C ALA A 180 -0.05 -7.99 -5.68
N GLU A 181 0.94 -7.09 -5.61
CA GLU A 181 2.36 -7.46 -5.59
C GLU A 181 2.72 -8.28 -4.34
N LEU A 182 2.16 -7.91 -3.18
CA LEU A 182 2.32 -8.69 -1.94
C LEU A 182 1.66 -10.06 -2.04
N VAL A 183 0.50 -10.16 -2.70
CA VAL A 183 -0.15 -11.46 -2.98
C VAL A 183 0.80 -12.36 -3.77
N GLN A 184 1.28 -11.88 -4.92
CA GLN A 184 2.19 -12.65 -5.77
C GLN A 184 3.48 -13.05 -5.02
N SER A 185 4.07 -12.11 -4.30
CA SER A 185 5.33 -12.35 -3.56
C SER A 185 5.14 -13.30 -2.38
N LEU A 186 3.99 -13.29 -1.71
CA LEU A 186 3.66 -14.25 -0.66
C LEU A 186 3.49 -15.65 -1.24
N PHE A 187 2.57 -15.82 -2.20
CA PHE A 187 2.22 -17.15 -2.73
C PHE A 187 3.38 -17.81 -3.49
N ALA A 188 4.27 -17.04 -4.11
CA ALA A 188 5.51 -17.55 -4.71
C ALA A 188 6.48 -18.17 -3.68
N GLN A 189 6.31 -17.86 -2.38
CA GLN A 189 7.21 -18.31 -1.32
C GLN A 189 6.56 -19.28 -0.33
N VAL A 190 5.23 -19.46 -0.38
CA VAL A 190 4.53 -20.38 0.52
C VAL A 190 4.96 -21.83 0.23
N PRO A 191 5.56 -22.54 1.22
CA PRO A 191 5.94 -23.94 1.04
C PRO A 191 4.73 -24.84 0.79
N PRO A 192 4.91 -25.98 0.06
CA PRO A 192 3.80 -26.88 -0.26
C PRO A 192 2.96 -27.34 0.94
N GLN A 193 3.60 -27.59 2.09
CA GLN A 193 2.91 -28.02 3.31
C GLN A 193 1.95 -26.96 3.88
N PHE A 194 2.17 -25.67 3.61
CA PHE A 194 1.30 -24.59 4.04
C PHE A 194 0.33 -24.12 2.95
N SER A 195 0.44 -24.62 1.72
CA SER A 195 -0.36 -24.14 0.58
C SER A 195 -1.87 -24.24 0.84
N ARG A 196 -2.33 -25.38 1.39
CA ARG A 196 -3.75 -25.58 1.72
C ARG A 196 -4.22 -24.57 2.78
N PHE A 197 -3.43 -24.37 3.82
CA PHE A 197 -3.74 -23.41 4.88
C PHE A 197 -3.91 -21.98 4.30
N PHE A 198 -2.91 -21.46 3.57
CA PHE A 198 -2.97 -20.13 2.99
C PHE A 198 -4.12 -19.93 2.00
N LYS A 199 -4.52 -20.98 1.26
CA LYS A 199 -5.65 -20.92 0.31
C LYS A 199 -7.01 -20.98 1.00
N SER A 200 -7.13 -21.62 2.17
CA SER A 200 -8.37 -21.72 2.94
C SER A 200 -8.59 -20.57 3.92
N LEU A 201 -7.56 -19.77 4.21
CA LEU A 201 -7.65 -18.65 5.13
C LEU A 201 -8.59 -17.56 4.58
N LEU A 202 -9.32 -16.88 5.47
CA LEU A 202 -10.10 -15.70 5.13
C LEU A 202 -9.16 -14.51 4.92
N TYR A 203 -9.21 -13.89 3.75
CA TYR A 203 -8.44 -12.68 3.45
C TYR A 203 -9.32 -11.44 3.44
N PHE A 204 -8.80 -10.38 4.04
CA PHE A 204 -9.32 -9.03 3.92
C PHE A 204 -8.40 -8.16 3.08
N THR A 205 -8.98 -7.33 2.25
CA THR A 205 -8.26 -6.34 1.44
C THR A 205 -9.12 -5.10 1.21
N HIS A 206 -8.49 -3.98 0.85
CA HIS A 206 -9.20 -2.72 0.65
C HIS A 206 -9.54 -2.40 -0.81
N HIS A 207 -9.23 -3.31 -1.75
CA HIS A 207 -9.44 -3.04 -3.17
C HIS A 207 -9.79 -4.30 -3.97
N PRO A 208 -10.79 -4.26 -4.88
CA PRO A 208 -11.20 -5.42 -5.69
C PRO A 208 -10.08 -6.06 -6.51
N ARG A 209 -9.12 -5.28 -7.04
CA ARG A 209 -7.95 -5.80 -7.78
C ARG A 209 -7.07 -6.71 -6.94
N ILE A 210 -6.99 -6.47 -5.64
CA ILE A 210 -6.22 -7.32 -4.72
C ILE A 210 -7.00 -8.61 -4.46
N ALA A 211 -8.32 -8.50 -4.29
CA ALA A 211 -9.20 -9.66 -4.15
C ALA A 211 -9.12 -10.58 -5.39
N GLU A 212 -9.09 -10.03 -6.59
CA GLU A 212 -8.88 -10.79 -7.83
C GLU A 212 -7.52 -11.47 -7.86
N ALA A 213 -6.45 -10.80 -7.40
CA ALA A 213 -5.12 -11.40 -7.31
C ALA A 213 -5.12 -12.60 -6.36
N LEU A 214 -5.76 -12.50 -5.18
CA LEU A 214 -5.92 -13.61 -4.24
C LEU A 214 -6.69 -14.79 -4.85
N LYS A 215 -7.79 -14.51 -5.55
CA LYS A 215 -8.58 -15.57 -6.23
C LYS A 215 -7.77 -16.29 -7.31
N ARG A 216 -6.90 -15.59 -8.04
CA ARG A 216 -5.99 -16.21 -9.04
C ARG A 216 -4.99 -17.16 -8.39
N GLU A 217 -4.56 -16.91 -7.16
CA GLU A 217 -3.72 -17.82 -6.38
C GLU A 217 -4.49 -19.00 -5.77
N GLY A 218 -5.82 -19.04 -5.96
CA GLY A 218 -6.70 -20.13 -5.49
C GLY A 218 -7.20 -19.91 -4.05
N VAL A 219 -7.21 -18.68 -3.55
CA VAL A 219 -7.83 -18.35 -2.26
C VAL A 219 -9.35 -18.43 -2.37
N CYS A 220 -9.97 -19.16 -1.42
CA CYS A 220 -11.40 -19.44 -1.44
C CYS A 220 -12.26 -18.32 -0.82
N SER A 221 -11.74 -17.61 0.20
CA SER A 221 -12.51 -16.63 0.97
C SER A 221 -11.80 -15.28 0.98
N VAL A 222 -12.41 -14.28 0.33
CA VAL A 222 -11.85 -12.92 0.21
C VAL A 222 -12.96 -11.90 0.40
N GLU A 223 -12.75 -10.98 1.35
CA GLU A 223 -13.65 -9.87 1.64
C GLU A 223 -12.96 -8.53 1.34
N THR A 224 -13.70 -7.60 0.73
CA THR A 224 -13.22 -6.24 0.50
C THR A 224 -13.81 -5.31 1.55
N VAL A 225 -12.94 -4.70 2.34
CA VAL A 225 -13.29 -3.81 3.46
C VAL A 225 -12.53 -2.49 3.36
N PRO A 226 -13.08 -1.37 3.85
CA PRO A 226 -12.42 -0.07 3.72
C PRO A 226 -11.13 0.06 4.56
N THR A 227 -11.06 -0.63 5.70
CA THR A 227 -9.93 -0.51 6.64
C THR A 227 -9.68 -1.82 7.38
N LEU A 228 -8.54 -1.92 8.09
CA LEU A 228 -8.24 -3.06 8.96
C LEU A 228 -9.22 -3.13 10.15
N GLU A 229 -9.65 -1.99 10.70
CA GLU A 229 -10.65 -1.95 11.78
C GLU A 229 -11.97 -2.61 11.35
N ALA A 230 -12.41 -2.34 10.12
CA ALA A 230 -13.59 -2.99 9.55
C ALA A 230 -13.38 -4.50 9.35
N ALA A 231 -12.16 -4.94 9.00
CA ALA A 231 -11.81 -6.36 8.93
C ALA A 231 -11.93 -7.04 10.31
N LEU A 232 -11.35 -6.43 11.34
CA LEU A 232 -11.33 -6.97 12.71
C LEU A 232 -12.73 -7.07 13.35
N SER A 233 -13.69 -6.26 12.87
CA SER A 233 -15.08 -6.26 13.33
C SER A 233 -16.01 -7.04 12.40
N HIS A 234 -15.47 -7.74 11.39
CA HIS A 234 -16.30 -8.38 10.37
C HIS A 234 -17.00 -9.64 10.90
N SER A 235 -18.29 -9.79 10.61
CA SER A 235 -19.13 -10.89 11.11
C SER A 235 -18.72 -12.29 10.63
N SER A 236 -17.97 -12.38 9.51
CA SER A 236 -17.41 -13.65 9.02
C SER A 236 -16.31 -14.22 9.92
N ILE A 237 -15.81 -13.43 10.88
CA ILE A 237 -14.87 -13.90 11.88
C ILE A 237 -15.67 -14.27 13.13
N SER A 238 -16.26 -15.46 13.12
CA SER A 238 -16.85 -16.01 14.37
C SER A 238 -15.70 -16.49 15.24
N VAL A 239 -15.41 -15.75 16.30
CA VAL A 239 -14.63 -16.27 17.42
C VAL A 239 -15.55 -17.23 18.18
N SER A 240 -15.71 -18.46 17.68
CA SER A 240 -16.36 -19.51 18.43
C SER A 240 -15.36 -20.05 19.45
N ASP A 241 -15.66 -19.89 20.73
CA ASP A 241 -15.04 -20.67 21.79
C ASP A 241 -15.04 -22.16 21.36
N GLY A 242 -13.86 -22.70 21.05
CA GLY A 242 -13.64 -24.13 20.90
C GLY A 242 -13.96 -24.76 19.55
N MET A 243 -13.50 -24.28 18.42
CA MET A 243 -13.42 -25.09 17.21
C MET A 243 -12.10 -25.86 17.13
N VAL A 244 -12.17 -27.11 17.55
CA VAL A 244 -11.27 -28.18 17.14
C VAL A 244 -11.56 -28.45 15.68
N PHE A 245 -10.62 -28.21 14.78
CA PHE A 245 -10.72 -28.68 13.40
C PHE A 245 -10.77 -30.21 13.42
N PRO A 246 -11.67 -30.87 12.66
CA PRO A 246 -11.71 -32.33 12.64
C PRO A 246 -10.40 -32.86 12.12
N GLY A 247 -9.71 -33.59 12.98
CA GLY A 247 -8.54 -34.36 12.62
C GLY A 247 -8.91 -35.35 11.50
N THR A 248 -8.08 -35.39 10.47
CA THR A 248 -8.10 -36.45 9.50
C THR A 248 -7.74 -37.77 10.22
N SER A 249 -8.74 -38.59 10.48
CA SER A 249 -8.54 -40.03 10.72
C SER A 249 -8.55 -40.74 9.38
N ASN A 250 -7.44 -41.47 9.13
CA ASN A 250 -7.19 -42.51 8.13
C ASN A 250 -7.55 -42.22 6.68
#